data_ee03e00883c5bb40538873efcd3e2bd2
#
_entry.id   ee03e00883c5bb40538873efcd3e2bd2
#
_cell.length_a   1.000
_cell.length_b   1.000
_cell.length_c   1.000
_cell.angle_alpha   90.00
_cell.angle_beta   90.00
_cell.angle_gamma   90.00
#
_symmetry.space_group_name_H-M   'P 1'
#
loop_
_entity.id
_entity.type
_entity.pdbx_description
1 polymer ?
#
loop_
_entity_poly.entity_id
_entity_poly.type
_entity_poly.pdbx_seq_one_letter_code
_entity_poly.pdbx_strand_id
1 'polypeptide(L)'
;LPLPPKKKKADAAPYRILGIDPGTVALGFAVVEIHPKSRRIVEIGVLKLAKLADHADRLATIHRRLTQVIGTHKPATMAIEAPFFGKNPQSMLKLGRAQGVCMAAAMGQDVPVTEYSPRKIKQSVTGNGNASKEQVAAMLANEFDLDTSRYLEDATDALGVAMCHFYQTRGVLGGGKKFSGWEGFVKANEKRVKK
;
A
#
# COMPACT_ATOMS: atom_id res chain seq x y z
N LEU A 1 12.78 0.57 -47.84
CA LEU A 1 13.30 1.37 -46.71
C LEU A 1 13.14 0.53 -45.45
N PRO A 2 14.22 0.24 -44.67
CA PRO A 2 14.11 -0.51 -43.41
C PRO A 2 13.34 0.32 -42.38
N LEU A 3 12.43 -0.34 -41.65
CA LEU A 3 11.68 0.29 -40.56
C LEU A 3 12.66 0.79 -39.46
N PRO A 4 12.43 2.00 -38.89
CA PRO A 4 13.27 2.50 -37.83
C PRO A 4 13.23 1.55 -36.62
N PRO A 5 14.36 1.37 -35.91
CA PRO A 5 14.42 0.48 -34.77
C PRO A 5 13.42 0.93 -33.70
N LYS A 6 12.60 -0.01 -33.20
CA LYS A 6 11.68 0.24 -32.08
C LYS A 6 12.49 0.77 -30.91
N LYS A 7 12.28 2.03 -30.51
CA LYS A 7 12.86 2.59 -29.29
C LYS A 7 12.54 1.67 -28.14
N LYS A 8 13.56 1.07 -27.52
CA LYS A 8 13.41 0.35 -26.24
C LYS A 8 12.81 1.36 -25.27
N LYS A 9 11.63 1.02 -24.67
CA LYS A 9 11.11 1.78 -23.54
C LYS A 9 12.22 1.84 -22.50
N ALA A 10 12.66 3.03 -22.13
CA ALA A 10 13.55 3.19 -20.99
C ALA A 10 12.88 2.52 -19.80
N ASP A 11 13.60 1.64 -19.11
CA ASP A 11 13.10 1.03 -17.87
C ASP A 11 12.81 2.17 -16.89
N ALA A 12 11.59 2.24 -16.39
CA ALA A 12 11.21 3.26 -15.41
C ALA A 12 12.11 3.15 -14.18
N ALA A 13 12.55 4.30 -13.66
CA ALA A 13 13.36 4.33 -12.44
C ALA A 13 12.60 3.65 -11.28
N PRO A 14 13.30 2.93 -10.40
CA PRO A 14 12.67 2.33 -9.23
C PRO A 14 12.08 3.43 -8.32
N TYR A 15 10.93 3.13 -7.69
CA TYR A 15 10.28 4.03 -6.74
C TYR A 15 9.80 3.24 -5.53
N ARG A 16 9.53 3.95 -4.42
CA ARG A 16 9.09 3.32 -3.16
C ARG A 16 7.66 3.69 -2.83
N ILE A 17 6.95 2.73 -2.26
CA ILE A 17 5.62 2.89 -1.69
C ILE A 17 5.73 2.61 -0.19
N LEU A 18 5.19 3.52 0.62
CA LEU A 18 5.01 3.31 2.05
C LEU A 18 3.57 2.86 2.30
N GLY A 19 3.39 1.66 2.82
CA GLY A 19 2.10 1.14 3.28
C GLY A 19 1.95 1.31 4.79
N ILE A 20 0.78 1.72 5.25
CA ILE A 20 0.45 1.93 6.66
C ILE A 20 -0.85 1.21 7.01
N ASP A 21 -0.79 0.39 8.07
CA ASP A 21 -1.95 -0.09 8.80
C ASP A 21 -2.05 0.69 10.13
N PRO A 22 -2.96 1.68 10.25
CA PRO A 22 -3.01 2.58 11.39
C PRO A 22 -3.64 1.90 12.61
N GLY A 23 -2.98 2.00 13.75
CA GLY A 23 -3.49 1.50 15.02
C GLY A 23 -3.06 2.38 16.21
N THR A 24 -3.80 2.28 17.32
CA THR A 24 -3.52 3.03 18.57
C THR A 24 -2.80 2.19 19.63
N VAL A 25 -2.72 0.88 19.42
CA VAL A 25 -2.01 -0.10 20.27
C VAL A 25 -0.76 -0.59 19.56
N ALA A 26 -0.90 -0.85 18.28
CA ALA A 26 0.17 -1.18 17.35
C ALA A 26 -0.12 -0.45 16.02
N LEU A 27 0.91 -0.09 15.29
CA LEU A 27 0.82 0.49 13.96
C LEU A 27 1.80 -0.24 13.07
N GLY A 28 1.30 -0.86 12.00
CA GLY A 28 2.11 -1.50 10.99
C GLY A 28 2.61 -0.52 9.94
N PHE A 29 3.85 -0.72 9.44
CA PHE A 29 4.36 -0.01 8.29
C PHE A 29 5.23 -0.92 7.42
N ALA A 30 5.21 -0.69 6.10
CA ALA A 30 6.03 -1.41 5.14
C ALA A 30 6.49 -0.46 4.02
N VAL A 31 7.79 -0.46 3.72
CA VAL A 31 8.37 0.24 2.58
C VAL A 31 8.73 -0.78 1.52
N VAL A 32 8.07 -0.69 0.37
CA VAL A 32 8.28 -1.58 -0.77
C VAL A 32 8.91 -0.80 -1.92
N GLU A 33 10.04 -1.28 -2.42
CA GLU A 33 10.70 -0.74 -3.61
C GLU A 33 10.22 -1.49 -4.85
N ILE A 34 9.73 -0.74 -5.82
CA ILE A 34 9.15 -1.23 -7.06
C ILE A 34 10.16 -1.03 -8.19
N HIS A 35 10.55 -2.10 -8.82
CA HIS A 35 11.34 -2.14 -10.04
C HIS A 35 10.45 -2.56 -11.23
N PRO A 36 10.86 -2.35 -12.48
CA PRO A 36 10.08 -2.77 -13.66
C PRO A 36 9.70 -4.26 -13.68
N LYS A 37 10.57 -5.11 -13.14
CA LYS A 37 10.41 -6.58 -13.18
C LYS A 37 10.34 -7.25 -11.80
N SER A 38 10.60 -6.53 -10.73
CA SER A 38 10.67 -7.09 -9.36
C SER A 38 10.17 -6.09 -8.32
N ARG A 39 9.92 -6.60 -7.13
CA ARG A 39 9.55 -5.83 -5.95
C ARG A 39 10.35 -6.36 -4.79
N ARG A 40 10.76 -5.49 -3.90
CA ARG A 40 11.45 -5.92 -2.69
C ARG A 40 11.02 -5.10 -1.48
N ILE A 41 10.94 -5.73 -0.34
CA ILE A 41 10.73 -5.06 0.94
C ILE A 41 12.05 -4.39 1.35
N VAL A 42 11.98 -3.08 1.61
CA VAL A 42 13.14 -2.29 2.07
C VAL A 42 13.15 -2.21 3.59
N GLU A 43 12.00 -1.94 4.19
CA GLU A 43 11.78 -1.95 5.62
C GLU A 43 10.36 -2.39 5.90
N ILE A 44 10.16 -3.18 6.95
CA ILE A 44 8.86 -3.60 7.43
C ILE A 44 8.91 -3.68 8.95
N GLY A 45 7.85 -3.23 9.63
CA GLY A 45 7.86 -3.25 11.08
C GLY A 45 6.55 -2.84 11.72
N VAL A 46 6.55 -2.89 13.06
CA VAL A 46 5.43 -2.49 13.91
C VAL A 46 5.89 -1.54 15.00
N LEU A 47 5.19 -0.42 15.14
CA LEU A 47 5.30 0.48 16.27
C LEU A 47 4.43 -0.04 17.41
N LYS A 48 5.05 -0.55 18.47
CA LYS A 48 4.36 -1.00 19.67
C LYS A 48 4.04 0.18 20.57
N LEU A 49 2.78 0.58 20.63
CA LEU A 49 2.31 1.78 21.34
C LEU A 49 1.61 1.46 22.67
N ALA A 50 1.33 0.18 22.93
CA ALA A 50 0.58 -0.28 24.11
C ALA A 50 1.18 0.19 25.45
N LYS A 51 2.51 0.29 25.53
CA LYS A 51 3.23 0.71 26.76
C LYS A 51 3.10 2.20 27.06
N LEU A 52 2.68 3.02 26.10
CA LEU A 52 2.46 4.44 26.27
C LEU A 52 1.08 4.67 26.86
N ALA A 53 1.01 5.24 28.06
CA ALA A 53 -0.25 5.42 28.78
C ALA A 53 -1.13 6.48 28.13
N ASP A 54 -0.53 7.61 27.72
CA ASP A 54 -1.26 8.70 27.10
C ASP A 54 -1.43 8.54 25.59
N HIS A 55 -2.60 8.94 25.11
CA HIS A 55 -2.90 8.92 23.68
C HIS A 55 -2.07 9.96 22.91
N ALA A 56 -1.79 11.12 23.49
CA ALA A 56 -0.96 12.13 22.87
C ALA A 56 0.49 11.63 22.66
N ASP A 57 1.05 10.90 23.62
CA ASP A 57 2.37 10.29 23.50
C ASP A 57 2.43 9.25 22.37
N ARG A 58 1.33 8.49 22.18
CA ARG A 58 1.21 7.55 21.05
C ARG A 58 1.22 8.30 19.73
N LEU A 59 0.43 9.38 19.61
CA LEU A 59 0.39 10.19 18.39
C LEU A 59 1.75 10.86 18.09
N ALA A 60 2.42 11.40 19.09
CA ALA A 60 3.76 11.98 18.95
C ALA A 60 4.79 10.93 18.50
N THR A 61 4.69 9.71 19.03
CA THR A 61 5.57 8.60 18.65
C THR A 61 5.31 8.15 17.21
N ILE A 62 4.05 8.05 16.78
CA ILE A 62 3.68 7.77 15.39
C ILE A 62 4.27 8.82 14.45
N HIS A 63 4.02 10.10 14.74
CA HIS A 63 4.51 11.21 13.93
C HIS A 63 6.03 11.15 13.76
N ARG A 64 6.77 11.08 14.86
CA ARG A 64 8.24 11.05 14.87
C ARG A 64 8.79 9.88 14.05
N ARG A 65 8.23 8.68 14.25
CA ARG A 65 8.71 7.49 13.55
C ARG A 65 8.41 7.54 12.06
N LEU A 66 7.20 7.94 11.67
CA LEU A 66 6.85 8.04 10.25
C LEU A 66 7.62 9.15 9.55
N THR A 67 7.83 10.29 10.19
CA THR A 67 8.71 11.35 9.67
C THR A 67 10.11 10.82 9.39
N GLN A 68 10.66 10.01 10.30
CA GLN A 68 11.98 9.37 10.13
C GLN A 68 11.96 8.36 8.96
N VAL A 69 10.97 7.47 8.89
CA VAL A 69 10.83 6.47 7.81
C VAL A 69 10.74 7.16 6.46
N ILE A 70 9.89 8.18 6.35
CA ILE A 70 9.70 8.94 5.11
C ILE A 70 10.98 9.66 4.71
N GLY A 71 11.64 10.36 5.63
CA GLY A 71 12.90 11.05 5.38
C GLY A 71 14.03 10.12 4.96
N THR A 72 14.09 8.90 5.53
CA THR A 72 15.10 7.89 5.20
C THR A 72 14.85 7.25 3.83
N HIS A 73 13.61 6.83 3.58
CA HIS A 73 13.30 6.02 2.39
C HIS A 73 12.77 6.82 1.21
N LYS A 74 12.33 8.07 1.43
CA LYS A 74 11.81 8.99 0.41
C LYS A 74 10.79 8.29 -0.52
N PRO A 75 9.69 7.73 0.04
CA PRO A 75 8.69 7.06 -0.78
C PRO A 75 8.02 8.06 -1.73
N ALA A 76 7.72 7.63 -2.94
CA ALA A 76 7.02 8.43 -3.93
C ALA A 76 5.54 8.64 -3.56
N THR A 77 4.99 7.75 -2.72
CA THR A 77 3.60 7.80 -2.26
C THR A 77 3.43 7.00 -0.98
N MET A 78 2.44 7.37 -0.17
CA MET A 78 1.96 6.61 0.97
C MET A 78 0.56 6.06 0.71
N ALA A 79 0.36 4.79 0.99
CA ALA A 79 -0.93 4.15 1.04
C ALA A 79 -1.30 3.85 2.49
N ILE A 80 -2.54 4.10 2.89
CA ILE A 80 -3.00 3.90 4.25
C ILE A 80 -4.35 3.16 4.26
N GLU A 81 -4.53 2.25 5.21
CA GLU A 81 -5.83 1.61 5.38
C GLU A 81 -6.84 2.62 5.95
N ALA A 82 -8.01 2.69 5.32
CA ALA A 82 -9.11 3.52 5.78
C ALA A 82 -9.72 2.92 7.06
N PRO A 83 -10.09 3.75 8.05
CA PRO A 83 -10.69 3.27 9.28
C PRO A 83 -12.02 2.58 8.99
N PHE A 84 -12.22 1.42 9.62
CA PHE A 84 -13.49 0.70 9.54
C PHE A 84 -14.42 1.17 10.67
N PHE A 85 -15.71 1.35 10.35
CA PHE A 85 -16.71 1.74 11.35
C PHE A 85 -16.91 0.62 12.39
N GLY A 86 -16.34 0.83 13.56
CA GLY A 86 -16.50 -0.07 14.71
C GLY A 86 -17.69 0.32 15.60
N LYS A 87 -18.08 -0.57 16.52
CA LYS A 87 -19.17 -0.34 17.45
C LYS A 87 -18.85 0.70 18.54
N ASN A 88 -17.58 1.00 18.78
CA ASN A 88 -17.15 1.92 19.83
C ASN A 88 -16.68 3.27 19.23
N PRO A 89 -17.48 4.35 19.38
CA PRO A 89 -17.13 5.67 18.84
C PRO A 89 -15.82 6.24 19.39
N GLN A 90 -15.51 5.99 20.67
CA GLN A 90 -14.27 6.46 21.29
C GLN A 90 -13.03 5.82 20.66
N SER A 91 -13.09 4.53 20.37
CA SER A 91 -12.01 3.82 19.67
C SER A 91 -11.85 4.36 18.24
N MET A 92 -12.97 4.64 17.57
CA MET A 92 -12.97 5.22 16.22
C MET A 92 -12.33 6.61 16.19
N LEU A 93 -12.64 7.48 17.16
CA LEU A 93 -12.02 8.80 17.28
C LEU A 93 -10.52 8.70 17.51
N LYS A 94 -10.08 7.77 18.37
CA LYS A 94 -8.65 7.55 18.61
C LYS A 94 -7.94 7.05 17.35
N LEU A 95 -8.56 6.13 16.63
CA LEU A 95 -8.01 5.59 15.38
C LEU A 95 -7.93 6.67 14.29
N GLY A 96 -8.99 7.47 14.11
CA GLY A 96 -8.99 8.58 13.16
C GLY A 96 -7.91 9.64 13.46
N ARG A 97 -7.63 9.91 14.76
CA ARG A 97 -6.51 10.79 15.15
C ARG A 97 -5.17 10.18 14.77
N ALA A 98 -4.96 8.87 15.01
CA ALA A 98 -3.74 8.19 14.63
C ALA A 98 -3.54 8.19 13.10
N GLN A 99 -4.60 7.92 12.34
CA GLN A 99 -4.58 8.00 10.89
C GLN A 99 -4.25 9.41 10.40
N GLY A 100 -4.91 10.45 10.94
CA GLY A 100 -4.63 11.85 10.60
C GLY A 100 -3.17 12.24 10.84
N VAL A 101 -2.57 11.74 11.93
CA VAL A 101 -1.15 11.96 12.22
C VAL A 101 -0.25 11.26 11.20
N CYS A 102 -0.58 10.05 10.75
CA CYS A 102 0.15 9.38 9.67
C CYS A 102 0.11 10.19 8.37
N MET A 103 -1.09 10.67 8.01
CA MET A 103 -1.28 11.51 6.82
C MET A 103 -0.51 12.82 6.91
N ALA A 104 -0.57 13.50 8.06
CA ALA A 104 0.15 14.75 8.30
C ALA A 104 1.67 14.57 8.18
N ALA A 105 2.22 13.46 8.70
CA ALA A 105 3.64 13.15 8.58
C ALA A 105 4.10 12.97 7.12
N ALA A 106 3.24 12.40 6.26
CA ALA A 106 3.51 12.23 4.84
C ALA A 106 3.36 13.56 4.08
N MET A 107 2.24 14.24 4.27
CA MET A 107 1.93 15.51 3.59
C MET A 107 2.93 16.62 3.94
N GLY A 108 3.43 16.65 5.18
CA GLY A 108 4.48 17.58 5.61
C GLY A 108 5.84 17.35 4.95
N GLN A 109 6.01 16.27 4.20
CA GLN A 109 7.19 15.95 3.40
C GLN A 109 6.84 15.79 1.90
N ASP A 110 5.73 16.39 1.45
CA ASP A 110 5.25 16.38 0.06
C ASP A 110 5.01 14.96 -0.49
N VAL A 111 4.73 13.97 0.37
CA VAL A 111 4.39 12.60 -0.03
C VAL A 111 2.88 12.48 -0.17
N PRO A 112 2.35 12.22 -1.39
CA PRO A 112 0.93 12.06 -1.61
C PRO A 112 0.40 10.80 -0.91
N VAL A 113 -0.83 10.90 -0.36
CA VAL A 113 -1.48 9.84 0.40
C VAL A 113 -2.70 9.32 -0.34
N THR A 114 -2.89 7.99 -0.35
CA THR A 114 -4.08 7.33 -0.88
C THR A 114 -4.65 6.36 0.15
N GLU A 115 -5.94 6.45 0.43
CA GLU A 115 -6.66 5.58 1.34
C GLU A 115 -7.29 4.39 0.61
N TYR A 116 -7.25 3.22 1.25
CA TYR A 116 -7.87 2.00 0.75
C TYR A 116 -8.73 1.33 1.82
N SER A 117 -9.95 0.91 1.48
CA SER A 117 -10.78 0.13 2.39
C SER A 117 -10.19 -1.28 2.60
N PRO A 118 -10.41 -1.93 3.77
CA PRO A 118 -9.97 -3.30 4.04
C PRO A 118 -10.39 -4.29 2.96
N ARG A 119 -11.63 -4.18 2.48
CA ARG A 119 -12.16 -5.02 1.39
C ARG A 119 -11.37 -4.82 0.08
N LYS A 120 -10.98 -3.59 -0.24
CA LYS A 120 -10.21 -3.28 -1.45
C LYS A 120 -8.80 -3.84 -1.36
N ILE A 121 -8.17 -3.78 -0.19
CA ILE A 121 -6.85 -4.36 0.08
C ILE A 121 -6.90 -5.87 -0.15
N LYS A 122 -7.85 -6.57 0.50
CA LYS A 122 -8.04 -8.01 0.35
C LYS A 122 -8.25 -8.40 -1.12
N GLN A 123 -9.16 -7.71 -1.83
CA GLN A 123 -9.44 -7.96 -3.24
C GLN A 123 -8.22 -7.74 -4.13
N SER A 124 -7.41 -6.73 -3.85
CA SER A 124 -6.23 -6.42 -4.66
C SER A 124 -5.14 -7.48 -4.53
N VAL A 125 -4.94 -8.02 -3.33
CA VAL A 125 -3.91 -9.01 -3.04
C VAL A 125 -4.33 -10.42 -3.44
N THR A 126 -5.58 -10.81 -3.12
CA THR A 126 -6.04 -12.20 -3.27
C THR A 126 -7.02 -12.43 -4.42
N GLY A 127 -7.54 -11.36 -5.04
CA GLY A 127 -8.66 -11.42 -5.98
C GLY A 127 -10.05 -11.52 -5.30
N ASN A 128 -10.11 -11.69 -3.97
CA ASN A 128 -11.34 -11.85 -3.18
C ASN A 128 -11.40 -10.85 -2.03
N GLY A 129 -12.37 -9.92 -2.06
CA GLY A 129 -12.56 -8.92 -1.01
C GLY A 129 -13.05 -9.47 0.33
N ASN A 130 -13.46 -10.74 0.39
CA ASN A 130 -13.87 -11.44 1.60
C ASN A 130 -12.78 -12.42 2.11
N ALA A 131 -11.57 -12.37 1.55
CA ALA A 131 -10.46 -13.20 1.98
C ALA A 131 -10.16 -13.03 3.47
N SER A 132 -9.71 -14.09 4.13
CA SER A 132 -9.23 -14.01 5.51
C SER A 132 -7.86 -13.31 5.58
N LYS A 133 -7.44 -12.90 6.78
CA LYS A 133 -6.10 -12.32 6.99
C LYS A 133 -4.99 -13.32 6.64
N GLU A 134 -5.19 -14.58 7.01
CA GLU A 134 -4.25 -15.67 6.71
C GLU A 134 -4.07 -15.88 5.22
N GLN A 135 -5.15 -15.77 4.42
CA GLN A 135 -5.08 -15.86 2.96
C GLN A 135 -4.31 -14.69 2.35
N VAL A 136 -4.51 -13.47 2.86
CA VAL A 136 -3.74 -12.30 2.44
C VAL A 136 -2.27 -12.48 2.79
N ALA A 137 -1.96 -12.89 4.03
CA ALA A 137 -0.60 -13.13 4.50
C ALA A 137 0.10 -14.22 3.67
N ALA A 138 -0.58 -15.33 3.37
CA ALA A 138 -0.02 -16.40 2.54
C ALA A 138 0.31 -15.94 1.11
N MET A 139 -0.55 -15.11 0.49
CA MET A 139 -0.27 -14.54 -0.84
C MET A 139 0.95 -13.61 -0.82
N LEU A 140 1.06 -12.76 0.19
CA LEU A 140 2.22 -11.86 0.35
C LEU A 140 3.50 -12.63 0.66
N ALA A 141 3.41 -13.68 1.50
CA ALA A 141 4.53 -14.56 1.79
C ALA A 141 5.09 -15.21 0.52
N ASN A 142 4.20 -15.73 -0.32
CA ASN A 142 4.60 -16.34 -1.59
C ASN A 142 5.19 -15.32 -2.58
N GLU A 143 4.67 -14.08 -2.60
CA GLU A 143 5.17 -13.04 -3.51
C GLU A 143 6.56 -12.52 -3.14
N PHE A 144 6.87 -12.44 -1.84
CA PHE A 144 8.11 -11.87 -1.33
C PHE A 144 9.07 -12.90 -0.72
N ASP A 145 8.74 -14.19 -0.79
CA ASP A 145 9.50 -15.27 -0.15
C ASP A 145 9.71 -15.01 1.36
N LEU A 146 8.62 -14.64 2.05
CA LEU A 146 8.64 -14.27 3.46
C LEU A 146 8.32 -15.44 4.36
N ASP A 147 9.14 -15.58 5.40
CA ASP A 147 8.78 -16.38 6.56
C ASP A 147 7.83 -15.57 7.47
N THR A 148 6.53 -15.79 7.31
CA THR A 148 5.49 -15.05 8.06
C THR A 148 5.57 -15.25 9.56
N SER A 149 6.22 -16.31 10.06
CA SER A 149 6.42 -16.53 11.50
C SER A 149 7.30 -15.46 12.16
N ARG A 150 8.08 -14.75 11.38
CA ARG A 150 9.00 -13.69 11.84
C ARG A 150 8.38 -12.31 11.92
N TYR A 151 7.22 -12.11 11.31
CA TYR A 151 6.59 -10.80 11.22
C TYR A 151 5.28 -10.76 12.02
N LEU A 152 5.04 -9.65 12.71
CA LEU A 152 3.76 -9.39 13.37
C LEU A 152 2.67 -9.13 12.32
N GLU A 153 1.42 -9.50 12.62
CA GLU A 153 0.28 -9.32 11.71
C GLU A 153 0.17 -7.89 11.16
N ASP A 154 0.26 -6.87 12.04
CA ASP A 154 0.16 -5.47 11.63
C ASP A 154 1.19 -5.08 10.55
N ALA A 155 2.40 -5.67 10.60
CA ALA A 155 3.42 -5.43 9.58
C ALA A 155 3.02 -6.04 8.22
N THR A 156 2.44 -7.23 8.23
CA THR A 156 1.95 -7.91 7.04
C THR A 156 0.72 -7.20 6.48
N ASP A 157 -0.17 -6.69 7.32
CA ASP A 157 -1.33 -5.89 6.92
C ASP A 157 -0.85 -4.60 6.19
N ALA A 158 0.15 -3.90 6.74
CA ALA A 158 0.76 -2.72 6.09
C ALA A 158 1.43 -3.04 4.74
N LEU A 159 2.06 -4.22 4.61
CA LEU A 159 2.58 -4.71 3.33
C LEU A 159 1.43 -4.90 2.32
N GLY A 160 0.32 -5.47 2.75
CA GLY A 160 -0.90 -5.60 1.94
C GLY A 160 -1.43 -4.26 1.43
N VAL A 161 -1.38 -3.21 2.26
CA VAL A 161 -1.76 -1.84 1.88
C VAL A 161 -0.83 -1.29 0.79
N ALA A 162 0.49 -1.45 0.94
CA ALA A 162 1.47 -1.02 -0.07
C ALA A 162 1.25 -1.75 -1.41
N MET A 163 1.00 -3.07 -1.36
CA MET A 163 0.75 -3.89 -2.55
C MET A 163 -0.59 -3.57 -3.20
N CYS A 164 -1.62 -3.27 -2.42
CA CYS A 164 -2.89 -2.77 -2.95
C CYS A 164 -2.66 -1.52 -3.80
N HIS A 165 -1.91 -0.55 -3.30
CA HIS A 165 -1.58 0.67 -4.05
C HIS A 165 -0.83 0.37 -5.34
N PHE A 166 0.18 -0.49 -5.28
CA PHE A 166 0.92 -0.93 -6.46
C PHE A 166 0.00 -1.53 -7.53
N TYR A 167 -0.88 -2.46 -7.18
CA TYR A 167 -1.79 -3.08 -8.15
C TYR A 167 -2.82 -2.11 -8.73
N GLN A 168 -3.32 -1.16 -7.93
CA GLN A 168 -4.27 -0.15 -8.39
C GLN A 168 -3.62 0.88 -9.33
N THR A 169 -2.35 1.23 -9.11
CA THR A 169 -1.64 2.25 -9.89
C THR A 169 -0.86 1.69 -11.08
N ARG A 170 -0.64 0.38 -11.13
CA ARG A 170 0.13 -0.29 -12.19
C ARG A 170 -0.37 0.04 -13.60
N GLY A 171 -1.68 0.23 -13.79
CA GLY A 171 -2.28 0.66 -15.07
C GLY A 171 -2.02 2.14 -15.39
N VAL A 172 -1.77 2.97 -14.39
CA VAL A 172 -1.54 4.43 -14.52
C VAL A 172 -0.07 4.73 -14.80
N LEU A 173 0.83 4.06 -14.08
CA LEU A 173 2.29 4.24 -14.20
C LEU A 173 2.91 3.37 -15.31
N GLY A 174 2.25 2.28 -15.69
CA GLY A 174 2.74 1.32 -16.69
C GLY A 174 2.28 1.57 -18.13
N GLY A 175 1.63 2.67 -18.45
CA GLY A 175 1.18 2.97 -19.82
C GLY A 175 0.11 2.03 -20.37
N GLY A 176 -0.64 1.34 -19.50
CA GLY A 176 -1.82 0.57 -19.90
C GLY A 176 -2.89 1.51 -20.46
N LYS A 177 -3.44 1.20 -21.65
CA LYS A 177 -4.52 1.95 -22.26
C LYS A 177 -5.69 2.01 -21.28
N LYS A 178 -6.03 3.19 -20.76
CA LYS A 178 -7.30 3.41 -20.08
C LYS A 178 -8.40 3.28 -21.12
N PHE A 179 -9.25 2.29 -20.99
CA PHE A 179 -10.45 2.20 -21.81
C PHE A 179 -11.57 3.02 -21.15
N SER A 180 -12.20 3.89 -21.92
CA SER A 180 -13.40 4.61 -21.47
C SER A 180 -14.60 3.67 -21.46
N GLY A 181 -14.72 2.83 -20.41
CA GLY A 181 -15.80 1.86 -20.29
C GLY A 181 -15.63 0.58 -21.11
N TRP A 182 -16.66 -0.28 -21.04
CA TRP A 182 -16.71 -1.57 -21.71
C TRP A 182 -16.61 -1.47 -23.24
N GLU A 183 -17.25 -0.47 -23.83
CA GLU A 183 -17.21 -0.23 -25.28
C GLU A 183 -15.78 0.04 -25.80
N GLY A 184 -15.02 0.87 -25.07
CA GLY A 184 -13.63 1.14 -25.39
C GLY A 184 -12.75 -0.10 -25.28
N PHE A 185 -13.01 -0.98 -24.30
CA PHE A 185 -12.33 -2.26 -24.15
C PHE A 185 -12.64 -3.21 -25.32
N VAL A 186 -13.91 -3.38 -25.67
CA VAL A 186 -14.37 -4.24 -26.77
C VAL A 186 -13.76 -3.79 -28.10
N LYS A 187 -13.84 -2.48 -28.41
CA LYS A 187 -13.30 -1.92 -29.63
C LYS A 187 -11.79 -2.14 -29.78
N ALA A 188 -11.04 -2.05 -28.67
CA ALA A 188 -9.60 -2.29 -28.68
C ALA A 188 -9.22 -3.78 -28.70
N ASN A 189 -10.16 -4.70 -28.44
CA ASN A 189 -9.95 -6.14 -28.35
C ASN A 189 -10.89 -6.95 -29.28
N GLU A 190 -11.37 -6.35 -30.35
CA GLU A 190 -12.33 -6.98 -31.28
C GLU A 190 -11.95 -8.40 -31.73
N LYS A 191 -10.65 -8.64 -31.97
CA LYS A 191 -10.13 -9.96 -32.37
C LYS A 191 -10.22 -11.03 -31.26
N ARG A 192 -10.44 -10.64 -30.00
CA ARG A 192 -10.57 -11.54 -28.84
C ARG A 192 -12.03 -11.79 -28.44
N VAL A 193 -12.94 -10.93 -28.86
CA VAL A 193 -14.37 -10.97 -28.49
C VAL A 193 -15.21 -11.65 -29.56
N LYS A 194 -14.69 -11.80 -30.78
CA LYS A 194 -15.35 -12.53 -31.91
C LYS A 194 -14.88 -13.99 -32.00
N LYS A 195 -14.88 -14.73 -30.88
CA LYS A 195 -14.81 -16.19 -30.87
C LYS A 195 -15.97 -16.75 -30.09
#